data_f1de092e1fe2022b90ff1373713f351f
#
_entry.id   f1de092e1fe2022b90ff1373713f351f
#
_cell.length_a   1.000
_cell.length_b   1.000
_cell.length_c   1.000
_cell.angle_alpha   90.00
_cell.angle_beta   90.00
_cell.angle_gamma   90.00
#
_symmetry.space_group_name_H-M   'P 1'
#
loop_
_entity.id
_entity.type
_entity.pdbx_description
1 polymer ?
#
loop_
_entity_poly.entity_id
_entity_poly.type
_entity_poly.pdbx_seq_one_letter_code
_entity_poly.pdbx_strand_id
1 'polypeptide(L)'
;MIGMMTWTPPAGGVRQKSVVLETRALLHLRVAWASVARGPRTPEALVRRRVLTAAKRLRKAGVTRLVVPEAFAYGEQLEKVGVAPVSTLPLRRALAADWHGRSWQGGTSPAAAHGWRWRETSSPASWCGP
;
A
#
# COMPACT_ATOMS: atom_id res chain seq x y z
N MET A 1 -4.69 -19.14 2.79
CA MET A 1 -4.29 -17.82 3.36
C MET A 1 -3.87 -16.90 2.23
N ILE A 2 -4.26 -15.68 2.30
CA ILE A 2 -3.88 -14.64 1.32
C ILE A 2 -2.68 -13.87 1.85
N GLY A 3 -1.72 -13.61 0.98
CA GLY A 3 -0.56 -12.79 1.29
C GLY A 3 -0.65 -11.41 0.64
N MET A 4 0.03 -10.45 1.22
CA MET A 4 0.20 -9.11 0.67
C MET A 4 1.67 -8.71 0.73
N MET A 5 2.19 -8.18 -0.34
CA MET A 5 3.56 -7.70 -0.43
C MET A 5 3.57 -6.18 -0.63
N THR A 6 4.43 -5.51 0.10
CA THR A 6 4.63 -4.06 -0.03
C THR A 6 6.10 -3.72 -0.07
N TRP A 7 6.41 -2.62 -0.76
CA TRP A 7 7.73 -2.04 -0.75
C TRP A 7 7.89 -1.12 0.46
N THR A 8 9.01 -1.24 1.15
CA THR A 8 9.35 -0.37 2.28
C THR A 8 10.63 0.38 1.92
N PRO A 9 10.69 1.71 2.11
CA PRO A 9 11.92 2.45 1.93
C PRO A 9 12.97 1.97 2.93
N PRO A 10 14.26 1.95 2.56
CA PRO A 10 15.33 1.60 3.48
C PRO A 10 15.42 2.68 4.56
N ALA A 11 15.33 2.28 5.81
CA ALA A 11 15.56 3.20 6.92
C ALA A 11 17.06 3.51 7.02
N GLY A 12 17.40 4.78 6.88
CA GLY A 12 18.79 5.23 7.01
C GLY A 12 19.33 4.95 8.41
N GLY A 13 20.47 4.28 8.50
CA GLY A 13 21.27 4.18 9.71
C GLY A 13 20.94 3.06 10.70
N VAL A 14 19.85 2.34 10.54
CA VAL A 14 19.51 1.18 11.38
C VAL A 14 19.62 -0.10 10.56
N ARG A 15 20.15 -1.16 11.14
CA ARG A 15 20.15 -2.51 10.55
C ARG A 15 18.71 -3.01 10.45
N GLN A 16 18.01 -2.58 9.43
CA GLN A 16 16.65 -3.06 9.14
C GLN A 16 16.72 -4.40 8.42
N LYS A 17 15.88 -5.33 8.87
CA LYS A 17 15.71 -6.60 8.16
C LYS A 17 15.19 -6.30 6.74
N SER A 18 15.85 -6.85 5.74
CA SER A 18 15.50 -6.65 4.32
C SER A 18 14.10 -7.20 3.95
N VAL A 19 13.63 -8.17 4.70
CA VAL A 19 12.31 -8.78 4.54
C VAL A 19 11.70 -8.98 5.92
N VAL A 20 10.56 -8.35 6.17
CA VAL A 20 9.78 -8.51 7.40
C VAL A 20 8.47 -9.22 7.04
N LEU A 21 8.14 -10.26 7.78
CA LEU A 21 6.89 -10.99 7.64
C LEU A 21 6.05 -10.78 8.89
N GLU A 22 4.84 -10.29 8.72
CA GLU A 22 3.87 -10.08 9.77
C GLU A 22 2.55 -10.76 9.42
N THR A 23 1.83 -11.24 10.41
CA THR A 23 0.46 -11.71 10.22
C THR A 23 -0.48 -10.68 10.80
N ARG A 24 -1.38 -10.16 9.97
CA ARG A 24 -2.39 -9.18 10.38
C ARG A 24 -3.78 -9.77 10.22
N ALA A 25 -4.64 -9.50 11.16
CA ALA A 25 -6.05 -9.81 11.05
C ALA A 25 -6.77 -8.59 10.48
N LEU A 26 -7.43 -8.77 9.35
CA LEU A 26 -8.31 -7.79 8.73
C LEU A 26 -9.73 -8.34 8.78
N LEU A 27 -10.57 -7.79 9.65
CA LEU A 27 -11.90 -8.35 9.95
C LEU A 27 -11.76 -9.81 10.42
N HIS A 28 -12.30 -10.76 9.67
CA HIS A 28 -12.21 -12.20 9.97
C HIS A 28 -11.14 -12.93 9.15
N LEU A 29 -10.37 -12.19 8.34
CA LEU A 29 -9.34 -12.76 7.48
C LEU A 29 -7.95 -12.59 8.09
N ARG A 30 -7.17 -13.66 8.03
CA ARG A 30 -5.74 -13.58 8.34
C ARG A 30 -4.97 -13.33 7.05
N VAL A 31 -4.22 -12.26 7.04
CA VAL A 31 -3.39 -11.85 5.91
C VAL A 31 -1.93 -11.90 6.33
N ALA A 32 -1.11 -12.62 5.58
CA ALA A 32 0.33 -12.60 5.75
C ALA A 32 0.90 -11.39 5.00
N TRP A 33 1.50 -10.47 5.72
CA TRP A 33 2.04 -9.24 5.18
C TRP A 33 3.56 -9.33 5.09
N ALA A 34 4.10 -9.21 3.87
CA ALA A 34 5.53 -9.16 3.63
C ALA A 34 5.96 -7.76 3.22
N SER A 35 6.84 -7.15 4.00
CA SER A 35 7.47 -5.88 3.67
C SER A 35 8.87 -6.15 3.14
N VAL A 36 9.15 -5.72 1.92
CA VAL A 36 10.45 -5.89 1.26
C VAL A 36 11.12 -4.52 1.12
N ALA A 37 12.31 -4.38 1.66
CA ALA A 37 13.08 -3.15 1.57
C ALA A 37 13.58 -2.92 0.15
N ARG A 38 13.16 -1.82 -0.46
CA ARG A 38 13.58 -1.37 -1.79
C ARG A 38 13.89 0.12 -1.74
N GLY A 39 15.12 0.48 -2.05
CA GLY A 39 15.54 1.88 -2.19
C GLY A 39 15.85 2.24 -3.64
N PRO A 40 15.96 3.53 -3.96
CA PRO A 40 16.27 4.00 -5.31
C PRO A 40 17.67 3.55 -5.80
N ARG A 41 18.57 3.25 -4.89
CA ARG A 41 19.93 2.77 -5.18
C ARG A 41 20.11 1.26 -4.96
N THR A 42 19.06 0.53 -4.67
CA THR A 42 19.17 -0.92 -4.43
C THR A 42 19.34 -1.65 -5.77
N PRO A 43 20.40 -2.46 -5.94
CA PRO A 43 20.59 -3.25 -7.15
C PRO A 43 19.41 -4.19 -7.40
N GLU A 44 19.01 -4.33 -8.65
CA GLU A 44 17.86 -5.18 -9.02
C GLU A 44 18.06 -6.65 -8.63
N ALA A 45 19.27 -7.17 -8.78
CA ALA A 45 19.60 -8.53 -8.37
C ALA A 45 19.35 -8.77 -6.87
N LEU A 46 19.62 -7.76 -6.03
CA LEU A 46 19.37 -7.82 -4.60
C LEU A 46 17.87 -7.78 -4.29
N VAL A 47 17.12 -6.94 -5.00
CA VAL A 47 15.65 -6.89 -4.87
C VAL A 47 15.03 -8.23 -5.27
N ARG A 48 15.45 -8.80 -6.37
CA ARG A 48 15.01 -10.13 -6.83
C ARG A 48 15.26 -11.22 -5.78
N ARG A 49 16.45 -11.22 -5.17
CA ARG A 49 16.79 -12.16 -4.10
C ARG A 49 15.91 -11.98 -2.86
N ARG A 50 15.62 -10.73 -2.49
CA ARG A 50 14.73 -10.40 -1.37
C ARG A 50 13.29 -10.85 -1.63
N VAL A 51 12.79 -10.63 -2.86
CA VAL A 51 11.46 -11.08 -3.28
C VAL A 51 11.36 -12.61 -3.22
N LEU A 52 12.36 -13.34 -3.70
CA LEU A 52 12.41 -14.80 -3.59
C LEU A 52 12.40 -15.27 -2.13
N THR A 53 13.15 -14.60 -1.26
CA THR A 53 13.18 -14.94 0.17
C THR A 53 11.82 -14.69 0.81
N ALA A 54 11.18 -13.58 0.49
CA ALA A 54 9.84 -13.27 0.95
C ALA A 54 8.82 -14.30 0.46
N ALA A 55 8.87 -14.65 -0.82
CA ALA A 55 7.98 -15.65 -1.42
C ALA A 55 8.11 -17.02 -0.77
N LYS A 56 9.33 -17.49 -0.53
CA LYS A 56 9.58 -18.77 0.17
C LYS A 56 9.02 -18.77 1.59
N ARG A 57 9.19 -17.67 2.31
CA ARG A 57 8.64 -17.52 3.67
C ARG A 57 7.12 -17.48 3.66
N LEU A 58 6.51 -16.76 2.72
CA LEU A 58 5.06 -16.71 2.55
C LEU A 58 4.50 -18.09 2.18
N ARG A 59 5.15 -18.81 1.28
CA ARG A 59 4.74 -20.16 0.91
C ARG A 59 4.82 -21.12 2.11
N LYS A 60 5.85 -21.01 2.92
CA LYS A 60 5.99 -21.80 4.15
C LYS A 60 4.88 -21.46 5.17
N ALA A 61 4.40 -20.23 5.18
CA ALA A 61 3.26 -19.80 6.01
C ALA A 61 1.89 -20.24 5.46
N GLY A 62 1.85 -20.90 4.30
CA GLY A 62 0.61 -21.41 3.69
C GLY A 62 -0.04 -20.44 2.70
N VAL A 63 0.66 -19.40 2.26
CA VAL A 63 0.16 -18.45 1.26
C VAL A 63 0.26 -19.05 -0.13
N THR A 64 -0.85 -19.10 -0.84
CA THR A 64 -0.93 -19.57 -2.23
C THR A 64 -1.14 -18.43 -3.21
N ARG A 65 -1.78 -17.35 -2.78
CA ARG A 65 -2.05 -16.16 -3.58
C ARG A 65 -1.48 -14.94 -2.88
N LEU A 66 -0.76 -14.12 -3.63
CA LEU A 66 -0.07 -12.94 -3.13
C LEU A 66 -0.54 -11.70 -3.89
N VAL A 67 -1.07 -10.74 -3.15
CA VAL A 67 -1.36 -9.41 -3.70
C VAL A 67 -0.05 -8.66 -3.84
N VAL A 68 0.26 -8.26 -5.05
CA VAL A 68 1.50 -7.58 -5.41
C VAL A 68 1.27 -6.07 -5.60
N PRO A 69 2.29 -5.24 -5.33
CA PRO A 69 2.19 -3.80 -5.60
C PRO A 69 2.12 -3.50 -7.09
N GLU A 70 1.76 -2.28 -7.45
CA GLU A 70 1.77 -1.83 -8.84
C GLU A 70 3.16 -1.93 -9.47
N ALA A 71 3.18 -2.15 -10.79
CA ALA A 71 4.42 -2.29 -11.57
C ALA A 71 5.36 -3.37 -11.02
N PHE A 72 4.80 -4.46 -10.51
CA PHE A 72 5.58 -5.58 -10.00
C PHE A 72 6.15 -6.42 -11.15
N ALA A 73 7.46 -6.44 -11.28
CA ALA A 73 8.17 -7.11 -12.38
C ALA A 73 8.67 -8.52 -12.04
N TYR A 74 8.40 -9.02 -10.82
CA TYR A 74 8.97 -10.27 -10.29
C TYR A 74 7.94 -11.41 -10.21
N GLY A 75 6.92 -11.41 -11.06
CA GLY A 75 5.87 -12.43 -11.08
C GLY A 75 6.41 -13.84 -11.30
N GLU A 76 7.35 -14.00 -12.22
CA GLU A 76 7.97 -15.30 -12.53
C GLU A 76 8.68 -15.91 -11.32
N GLN A 77 9.32 -15.09 -10.48
CA GLN A 77 9.99 -15.56 -9.28
C GLN A 77 8.99 -16.08 -8.23
N LEU A 78 7.80 -15.48 -8.17
CA LEU A 78 6.72 -15.94 -7.30
C LEU A 78 6.16 -17.29 -7.79
N GLU A 79 5.92 -17.40 -9.08
CA GLU A 79 5.40 -18.62 -9.70
C GLU A 79 6.35 -19.81 -9.53
N LYS A 80 7.65 -19.60 -9.66
CA LYS A 80 8.68 -20.62 -9.38
C LYS A 80 8.62 -21.20 -7.96
N VAL A 81 8.14 -20.41 -7.02
CA VAL A 81 7.96 -20.84 -5.61
C VAL A 81 6.56 -21.43 -5.37
N GLY A 82 5.67 -21.36 -6.35
CA GLY A 82 4.29 -21.81 -6.24
C GLY A 82 3.35 -20.82 -5.55
N VAL A 83 3.64 -19.54 -5.67
CA VAL A 83 2.78 -18.45 -5.20
C VAL A 83 2.27 -17.71 -6.43
N ALA A 84 0.94 -17.64 -6.58
CA ALA A 84 0.32 -16.92 -7.70
C ALA A 84 0.22 -15.42 -7.39
N PRO A 85 0.82 -14.55 -8.21
CA PRO A 85 0.67 -13.12 -8.06
C PRO A 85 -0.75 -12.69 -8.47
N VAL A 86 -1.37 -11.81 -7.68
CA VAL A 86 -2.68 -11.23 -7.95
C VAL A 86 -2.52 -9.72 -8.11
N SER A 87 -2.92 -9.22 -9.27
CA SER A 87 -2.97 -7.78 -9.52
C SER A 87 -4.23 -7.18 -8.92
N THR A 88 -4.10 -6.07 -8.23
CA THR A 88 -5.24 -5.28 -7.71
C THR A 88 -5.77 -4.27 -8.71
N LEU A 89 -5.14 -4.13 -9.86
CA LEU A 89 -5.50 -3.12 -10.86
C LEU A 89 -6.94 -3.23 -11.37
N PRO A 90 -7.49 -4.43 -11.70
CA PRO A 90 -8.89 -4.56 -12.10
C PRO A 90 -9.86 -4.11 -11.01
N LEU A 91 -9.58 -4.47 -9.75
CA LEU A 91 -10.40 -4.07 -8.61
C LEU A 91 -10.36 -2.56 -8.40
N ARG A 92 -9.18 -1.95 -8.49
CA ARG A 92 -9.00 -0.51 -8.35
C ARG A 92 -9.72 0.26 -9.45
N ARG A 93 -9.69 -0.24 -10.69
CA ARG A 93 -10.43 0.35 -11.81
C ARG A 93 -11.94 0.27 -11.59
N ALA A 94 -12.45 -0.86 -11.14
CA ALA A 94 -13.85 -1.03 -10.81
C ALA A 94 -14.30 -0.10 -9.68
N LEU A 95 -13.52 0.00 -8.61
CA LEU A 95 -13.81 0.90 -7.49
C LEU A 95 -13.73 2.38 -7.90
N ALA A 96 -12.79 2.75 -8.76
CA ALA A 96 -12.68 4.11 -9.27
C ALA A 96 -13.90 4.49 -10.12
N ALA A 97 -14.38 3.58 -10.98
CA ALA A 97 -15.59 3.79 -11.77
C ALA A 97 -16.84 3.97 -10.88
N ASP A 98 -16.98 3.15 -9.84
CA ASP A 98 -18.08 3.25 -8.87
C ASP A 98 -17.99 4.54 -8.04
N TRP A 99 -16.80 4.93 -7.64
CA TRP A 99 -16.53 6.18 -6.93
C TRP A 99 -16.93 7.40 -7.75
N HIS A 100 -16.53 7.45 -9.02
CA HIS A 100 -16.93 8.54 -9.91
C HIS A 100 -18.45 8.56 -10.16
N GLY A 101 -19.08 7.41 -10.35
CA GLY A 101 -20.52 7.31 -10.50
C GLY A 101 -21.29 7.86 -9.30
N ARG A 102 -20.86 7.55 -8.11
CA ARG A 102 -21.49 8.06 -6.86
C ARG A 102 -21.27 9.54 -6.63
N SER A 103 -20.10 10.05 -6.99
CA SER A 103 -19.78 11.48 -6.85
C SER A 103 -20.67 12.38 -7.68
N TRP A 104 -21.14 11.90 -8.83
CA TRP A 104 -22.03 12.66 -9.70
C TRP A 104 -23.51 12.56 -9.32
N GLN A 105 -23.95 11.51 -8.64
CA GLN A 105 -25.34 11.30 -8.26
C GLN A 105 -25.72 11.94 -6.92
N GLY A 106 -24.76 12.27 -6.10
CA GLY A 106 -24.97 12.90 -4.81
C GLY A 106 -24.72 14.41 -4.87
N GLY A 107 -25.72 15.18 -5.28
CA GLY A 107 -25.65 16.64 -5.35
C GLY A 107 -25.49 17.37 -4.01
N THR A 108 -25.29 16.63 -2.92
CA THR A 108 -24.95 17.15 -1.59
C THR A 108 -23.72 16.46 -1.09
N SER A 109 -22.58 17.08 -1.34
CA SER A 109 -21.36 16.72 -0.63
C SER A 109 -21.61 16.90 0.87
N PRO A 110 -21.39 15.89 1.72
CA PRO A 110 -21.54 16.05 3.16
C PRO A 110 -20.65 17.16 3.73
N ALA A 111 -19.60 17.52 3.05
CA ALA A 111 -18.78 18.67 3.38
C ALA A 111 -19.52 20.01 3.26
N ALA A 112 -20.50 20.11 2.36
CA ALA A 112 -21.35 21.31 2.25
C ALA A 112 -22.36 21.40 3.41
N ALA A 113 -22.78 20.27 3.98
CA ALA A 113 -23.70 20.23 5.12
C ALA A 113 -23.05 20.63 6.45
N HIS A 114 -21.72 20.51 6.58
CA HIS A 114 -21.00 20.80 7.81
C HIS A 114 -20.49 22.24 7.90
N GLY A 115 -20.83 23.11 6.92
CA GLY A 115 -20.55 24.53 7.01
C GLY A 115 -19.15 24.83 7.59
N TRP A 116 -18.12 24.19 7.06
CA TRP A 116 -16.76 24.64 7.30
C TRP A 116 -16.60 26.00 6.65
N ARG A 117 -17.32 26.96 7.25
CA ARG A 117 -17.01 28.34 7.05
C ARG A 117 -15.62 28.51 7.66
N TRP A 118 -14.60 28.51 6.82
CA TRP A 118 -13.36 29.16 7.18
C TRP A 118 -13.77 30.56 7.57
N ARG A 119 -13.91 30.78 8.86
CA ARG A 119 -13.76 32.15 9.33
C ARG A 119 -12.34 32.48 8.90
N GLU A 120 -12.24 33.20 7.82
CA GLU A 120 -11.18 34.16 7.75
C GLU A 120 -11.37 35.00 8.99
N THR A 121 -10.70 34.63 10.03
CA THR A 121 -10.28 35.60 11.01
C THR A 121 -9.28 36.43 10.22
N SER A 122 -9.83 37.36 9.44
CA SER A 122 -9.13 38.57 9.16
C SER A 122 -8.85 39.13 10.54
N SER A 123 -7.75 38.74 11.08
CA SER A 123 -7.10 39.44 12.15
C SER A 123 -7.08 40.87 11.66
N PRO A 124 -7.81 41.76 12.24
CA PRO A 124 -7.56 43.14 11.93
C PRO A 124 -6.09 43.33 12.25
N ALA A 125 -5.37 43.77 11.28
CA ALA A 125 -3.99 44.16 11.46
C ALA A 125 -3.95 45.42 12.30
N SER A 126 -4.36 45.30 13.53
CA SER A 126 -4.16 46.34 14.55
C SER A 126 -2.79 46.15 15.21
N TRP A 127 -1.83 45.80 14.41
CA TRP A 127 -0.42 45.88 14.75
C TRP A 127 0.18 47.20 14.30
N CYS A 128 -0.64 48.25 14.28
CA CYS A 128 -0.13 49.59 14.38
C CYS A 128 0.00 49.96 15.85
N GLY A 129 0.89 49.28 16.54
CA GLY A 129 1.43 49.81 17.76
C GLY A 129 2.29 51.04 17.43
N PRO A 130 2.29 52.04 18.24
CA PRO A 130 3.17 53.20 18.06
C PRO A 130 4.61 52.81 18.14
#